data_b013b6bfb65853dbc1d7aaf4d5cc771d
#
_entry.id   b013b6bfb65853dbc1d7aaf4d5cc771d
#
_cell.length_a   1.000
_cell.length_b   1.000
_cell.length_c   1.000
_cell.angle_alpha   90.00
_cell.angle_beta   90.00
_cell.angle_gamma   90.00
#
_symmetry.space_group_name_H-M   'P 1'
#
loop_
_entity.id
_entity.type
_entity.pdbx_description
1 polymer ?
#
loop_
_entity_poly.entity_id
_entity_poly.type
_entity_poly.pdbx_seq_one_letter_code
_entity_poly.pdbx_strand_id
1 'polypeptide(L)'
;MGKDYDCDSPPSRKFQNNWPAGVTSTGETAPEWAWKNVQEGVGTGAIRLLGKVGEVDPPHVVLPLSVEMGKPRLITDARYVNLWCDPGPFTLDSVGQVPETFRRDGLLCNYDHKSGYHAFGFDESEQGYFGFCINGCYFTFAAGCFGWNCMPEIYHVAHMALLEFAQKWFDIPSLGYLDDALSGSLWGGGADPVELHRSARWGVEVLLWLNFLAGYSVSIKKSVLEPCWRITWLGILIDAGKNMFYIPPKKKEAVLQLLCGIRDRGSISVRLLESLAGKCMSLHLAVGEAAKVFTRAFFDVLIRIRKGEIGTKKQAISLFG
;
A
#
# COMPACT_ATOMS: atom_id res chain seq x y z
N MET A 1 -17.92 23.91 -3.66
CA MET A 1 -18.30 24.62 -4.91
C MET A 1 -17.83 23.75 -6.05
N GLY A 2 -18.75 22.93 -6.60
CA GLY A 2 -18.51 22.12 -7.77
C GLY A 2 -18.32 23.04 -8.99
N LYS A 3 -17.22 22.90 -9.67
CA LYS A 3 -17.11 23.42 -11.03
C LYS A 3 -17.87 22.40 -11.90
N ASP A 4 -18.91 22.87 -12.58
CA ASP A 4 -19.60 22.11 -13.60
C ASP A 4 -18.57 21.64 -14.64
N TYR A 5 -18.28 20.35 -14.61
CA TYR A 5 -17.55 19.70 -15.68
C TYR A 5 -18.60 19.26 -16.70
N ASP A 6 -18.62 19.95 -17.83
CA ASP A 6 -19.40 19.57 -18.99
C ASP A 6 -18.85 18.24 -19.50
N CYS A 7 -19.64 17.16 -19.35
CA CYS A 7 -19.24 15.82 -19.77
C CYS A 7 -19.19 15.63 -21.29
N ASP A 8 -19.74 16.58 -22.06
CA ASP A 8 -19.81 16.52 -23.52
C ASP A 8 -18.68 17.29 -24.23
N SER A 9 -17.85 17.99 -23.47
CA SER A 9 -16.68 18.68 -24.02
C SER A 9 -15.40 18.05 -23.49
N PRO A 10 -14.53 17.52 -24.35
CA PRO A 10 -13.21 17.10 -23.90
C PRO A 10 -12.53 18.33 -23.25
N PRO A 11 -11.95 18.20 -22.06
CA PRO A 11 -11.37 19.33 -21.39
C PRO A 11 -10.29 19.95 -22.29
N SER A 12 -10.49 21.20 -22.68
CA SER A 12 -9.58 21.99 -23.53
C SER A 12 -8.23 22.29 -22.84
N ARG A 13 -7.99 21.75 -21.65
CA ARG A 13 -6.75 21.84 -20.92
C ARG A 13 -5.81 20.74 -21.41
N LYS A 14 -4.65 21.13 -21.87
CA LYS A 14 -3.52 20.24 -22.12
C LYS A 14 -3.22 19.54 -20.77
N PHE A 15 -3.66 18.31 -20.64
CA PHE A 15 -3.29 17.47 -19.52
C PHE A 15 -1.79 17.18 -19.65
N GLN A 16 -1.02 17.77 -18.77
CA GLN A 16 0.42 17.49 -18.70
C GLN A 16 0.65 16.48 -17.58
N ASN A 17 1.42 15.46 -17.91
CA ASN A 17 1.95 14.56 -16.93
C ASN A 17 2.77 15.34 -15.90
N ASN A 18 2.65 14.95 -14.63
CA ASN A 18 3.35 15.60 -13.52
C ASN A 18 4.58 14.78 -13.14
N TRP A 19 5.70 15.07 -13.79
CA TRP A 19 6.94 14.35 -13.53
C TRP A 19 7.70 14.97 -12.36
N PRO A 20 7.92 14.21 -11.24
CA PRO A 20 8.79 14.63 -10.16
C PRO A 20 10.22 14.84 -10.64
N ALA A 21 10.90 15.85 -10.07
CA ALA A 21 12.31 16.09 -10.35
C ALA A 21 13.22 15.06 -9.67
N GLY A 22 14.37 14.79 -10.25
CA GLY A 22 15.36 13.84 -9.75
C GLY A 22 15.26 12.47 -10.41
N VAL A 23 15.86 11.48 -9.76
CA VAL A 23 15.86 10.08 -10.20
C VAL A 23 15.13 9.19 -9.22
N THR A 24 14.54 8.11 -9.73
CA THR A 24 13.90 7.06 -8.94
C THR A 24 14.94 6.29 -8.12
N SER A 25 14.49 5.44 -7.22
CA SER A 25 15.38 4.52 -6.50
C SER A 25 16.12 3.52 -7.41
N THR A 26 15.71 3.42 -8.68
CA THR A 26 16.38 2.59 -9.72
C THR A 26 17.34 3.40 -10.60
N GLY A 27 17.46 4.72 -10.37
CA GLY A 27 18.41 5.58 -11.06
C GLY A 27 17.91 6.21 -12.37
N GLU A 28 16.65 5.97 -12.76
CA GLU A 28 16.02 6.53 -13.96
C GLU A 28 15.26 7.81 -13.62
N THR A 29 15.12 8.74 -14.57
CA THR A 29 14.19 9.86 -14.40
C THR A 29 12.74 9.38 -14.43
N ALA A 30 11.81 10.16 -13.88
CA ALA A 30 10.40 9.78 -13.85
C ALA A 30 9.81 9.48 -15.25
N PRO A 31 10.05 10.28 -16.30
CA PRO A 31 9.57 9.97 -17.65
C PRO A 31 10.14 8.68 -18.22
N GLU A 32 11.46 8.44 -18.04
CA GLU A 32 12.14 7.23 -18.54
C GLU A 32 11.58 5.98 -17.86
N TRP A 33 11.46 6.03 -16.55
CA TRP A 33 10.89 4.93 -15.79
C TRP A 33 9.43 4.67 -16.17
N ALA A 34 8.62 5.75 -16.29
CA ALA A 34 7.22 5.63 -16.68
C ALA A 34 7.07 5.00 -18.07
N TRP A 35 7.90 5.40 -19.04
CA TRP A 35 7.86 4.84 -20.38
C TRP A 35 8.19 3.34 -20.38
N LYS A 36 9.24 2.93 -19.67
CA LYS A 36 9.58 1.52 -19.51
C LYS A 36 8.46 0.71 -18.87
N ASN A 37 7.84 1.24 -17.81
CA ASN A 37 6.71 0.59 -17.15
C ASN A 37 5.49 0.46 -18.07
N VAL A 38 5.19 1.47 -18.89
CA VAL A 38 4.12 1.40 -19.90
C VAL A 38 4.42 0.31 -20.94
N GLN A 39 5.67 0.22 -21.43
CA GLN A 39 6.05 -0.84 -22.36
C GLN A 39 5.91 -2.25 -21.75
N GLU A 40 6.32 -2.41 -20.50
CA GLU A 40 6.09 -3.66 -19.75
C GLU A 40 4.60 -3.96 -19.60
N GLY A 41 3.78 -2.94 -19.28
CA GLY A 41 2.32 -3.06 -19.18
C GLY A 41 1.65 -3.46 -20.49
N VAL A 42 2.13 -2.95 -21.63
CA VAL A 42 1.66 -3.38 -22.95
C VAL A 42 2.05 -4.83 -23.21
N GLY A 43 3.27 -5.23 -22.87
CA GLY A 43 3.74 -6.61 -23.03
C GLY A 43 2.97 -7.62 -22.21
N THR A 44 2.43 -7.21 -21.04
CA THR A 44 1.60 -8.07 -20.16
C THR A 44 0.10 -7.96 -20.43
N GLY A 45 -0.34 -7.06 -21.29
CA GLY A 45 -1.75 -6.79 -21.57
C GLY A 45 -2.47 -5.93 -20.52
N ALA A 46 -1.77 -5.47 -19.48
CA ALA A 46 -2.35 -4.56 -18.47
C ALA A 46 -2.58 -3.14 -19.00
N ILE A 47 -1.89 -2.77 -20.09
CA ILE A 47 -2.01 -1.50 -20.80
C ILE A 47 -2.22 -1.77 -22.28
N ARG A 48 -3.14 -1.06 -22.93
CA ARG A 48 -3.42 -1.15 -24.34
C ARG A 48 -2.97 0.12 -25.05
N LEU A 49 -2.20 -0.02 -26.13
CA LEU A 49 -1.87 1.08 -27.03
C LEU A 49 -3.08 1.34 -27.95
N LEU A 50 -3.53 2.59 -28.03
CA LEU A 50 -4.59 3.02 -28.96
C LEU A 50 -4.00 3.49 -30.28
N GLY A 51 -2.96 4.34 -30.24
CA GLY A 51 -2.30 4.90 -31.41
C GLY A 51 -1.68 6.27 -31.14
N LYS A 52 -1.19 6.92 -32.18
CA LYS A 52 -0.57 8.23 -32.06
C LYS A 52 -1.62 9.35 -31.94
N VAL A 53 -1.26 10.37 -31.19
CA VAL A 53 -2.05 11.60 -31.07
C VAL A 53 -2.25 12.23 -32.46
N GLY A 54 -3.50 12.46 -32.85
CA GLY A 54 -3.86 13.00 -34.17
C GLY A 54 -4.08 11.93 -35.26
N GLU A 55 -3.73 10.67 -35.02
CA GLU A 55 -4.02 9.54 -35.92
C GLU A 55 -5.22 8.70 -35.44
N VAL A 56 -5.51 8.75 -34.15
CA VAL A 56 -6.65 8.03 -33.53
C VAL A 56 -7.45 8.96 -32.63
N ASP A 57 -8.70 8.62 -32.38
CA ASP A 57 -9.54 9.32 -31.40
C ASP A 57 -8.98 9.16 -29.99
N PRO A 58 -9.01 10.23 -29.17
CA PRO A 58 -8.59 10.14 -27.79
C PRO A 58 -9.51 9.22 -26.98
N PRO A 59 -9.03 8.60 -25.88
CA PRO A 59 -9.91 7.92 -24.93
C PRO A 59 -10.88 8.92 -24.30
N HIS A 60 -11.98 8.44 -23.70
CA HIS A 60 -13.00 9.29 -23.08
C HIS A 60 -12.41 10.25 -22.04
N VAL A 61 -11.43 9.78 -21.28
CA VAL A 61 -10.70 10.59 -20.30
C VAL A 61 -9.21 10.37 -20.50
N VAL A 62 -8.43 11.47 -20.54
CA VAL A 62 -6.95 11.41 -20.57
C VAL A 62 -6.43 11.86 -19.22
N LEU A 63 -5.98 10.92 -18.41
CA LEU A 63 -5.52 11.14 -17.05
C LEU A 63 -4.02 11.51 -17.02
N PRO A 64 -3.60 12.51 -16.25
CA PRO A 64 -2.18 12.79 -16.05
C PRO A 64 -1.48 11.64 -15.34
N LEU A 65 -0.25 11.38 -15.75
CA LEU A 65 0.63 10.41 -15.08
C LEU A 65 1.62 11.11 -14.15
N SER A 66 2.02 10.40 -13.12
CA SER A 66 3.13 10.72 -12.21
C SER A 66 3.86 9.45 -11.80
N VAL A 67 5.00 9.59 -11.12
CA VAL A 67 5.79 8.47 -10.60
C VAL A 67 6.10 8.70 -9.12
N GLU A 68 5.88 7.71 -8.30
CA GLU A 68 6.40 7.69 -6.93
C GLU A 68 7.89 7.36 -6.97
N MET A 69 8.75 8.28 -6.50
CA MET A 69 10.21 8.17 -6.71
C MET A 69 10.90 7.17 -5.77
N GLY A 70 10.41 7.02 -4.55
CA GLY A 70 11.03 6.18 -3.52
C GLY A 70 10.85 4.68 -3.74
N LYS A 71 9.63 4.28 -4.10
CA LYS A 71 9.28 2.94 -4.59
C LYS A 71 8.56 3.13 -5.90
N PRO A 72 9.28 3.07 -7.04
CA PRO A 72 8.72 3.49 -8.31
C PRO A 72 7.41 2.79 -8.64
N ARG A 73 6.36 3.59 -8.79
CA ARG A 73 5.02 3.18 -9.20
C ARG A 73 4.46 4.21 -10.17
N LEU A 74 3.85 3.74 -11.23
CA LEU A 74 3.11 4.60 -12.14
C LEU A 74 1.80 5.00 -11.48
N ILE A 75 1.62 6.29 -11.23
CA ILE A 75 0.43 6.84 -10.57
C ILE A 75 -0.37 7.60 -11.60
N THR A 76 -1.65 7.30 -11.67
CA THR A 76 -2.61 8.02 -12.50
C THR A 76 -3.34 9.04 -11.66
N ASP A 77 -3.41 10.28 -12.11
CA ASP A 77 -4.26 11.29 -11.45
C ASP A 77 -5.72 11.05 -11.83
N ALA A 78 -6.33 10.09 -11.17
CA ALA A 78 -7.72 9.69 -11.40
C ALA A 78 -8.74 10.55 -10.61
N ARG A 79 -8.36 11.72 -10.08
CA ARG A 79 -9.27 12.58 -9.31
C ARG A 79 -10.57 12.91 -10.06
N TYR A 80 -10.49 13.06 -11.37
CA TYR A 80 -11.69 13.28 -12.20
C TYR A 80 -12.62 12.05 -12.19
N VAL A 81 -12.10 10.87 -12.49
CA VAL A 81 -12.88 9.61 -12.45
C VAL A 81 -13.40 9.34 -11.05
N ASN A 82 -12.60 9.62 -10.02
CA ASN A 82 -12.97 9.45 -8.62
C ASN A 82 -14.16 10.33 -8.16
N LEU A 83 -14.50 11.40 -8.88
CA LEU A 83 -15.70 12.20 -8.60
C LEU A 83 -17.01 11.44 -8.93
N TRP A 84 -16.94 10.45 -9.80
CA TRP A 84 -18.05 9.65 -10.27
C TRP A 84 -18.11 8.26 -9.64
N CYS A 85 -17.12 7.94 -8.79
CA CYS A 85 -17.01 6.68 -8.10
C CYS A 85 -17.27 6.88 -6.61
N ASP A 86 -18.06 6.01 -6.03
CA ASP A 86 -18.32 5.97 -4.59
C ASP A 86 -17.74 4.67 -4.03
N PRO A 87 -16.49 4.69 -3.54
CA PRO A 87 -15.91 3.51 -2.92
C PRO A 87 -16.67 3.20 -1.63
N GLY A 88 -17.07 1.95 -1.46
CA GLY A 88 -17.70 1.48 -0.24
C GLY A 88 -16.74 1.52 0.95
N PRO A 89 -17.26 1.50 2.18
CA PRO A 89 -16.42 1.35 3.36
C PRO A 89 -15.89 -0.08 3.43
N PHE A 90 -14.59 -0.25 3.60
CA PHE A 90 -13.97 -1.54 3.87
C PHE A 90 -12.97 -1.43 5.01
N THR A 91 -12.76 -2.53 5.73
CA THR A 91 -11.83 -2.61 6.86
C THR A 91 -10.68 -3.52 6.52
N LEU A 92 -9.49 -3.09 6.87
CA LEU A 92 -8.26 -3.88 6.70
C LEU A 92 -7.95 -4.60 8.01
N ASP A 93 -7.44 -5.82 7.88
CA ASP A 93 -6.91 -6.53 9.03
C ASP A 93 -5.70 -5.79 9.61
N SER A 94 -5.44 -6.03 10.88
CA SER A 94 -4.37 -5.36 11.61
C SER A 94 -3.54 -6.34 12.42
N VAL A 95 -2.32 -5.94 12.76
CA VAL A 95 -1.46 -6.72 13.66
C VAL A 95 -2.12 -6.99 15.03
N GLY A 96 -3.06 -6.14 15.45
CA GLY A 96 -3.81 -6.32 16.68
C GLY A 96 -4.66 -7.61 16.73
N GLN A 97 -5.06 -8.15 15.57
CA GLN A 97 -5.85 -9.37 15.44
C GLN A 97 -4.99 -10.65 15.52
N VAL A 98 -3.67 -10.52 15.45
CA VAL A 98 -2.74 -11.68 15.46
C VAL A 98 -2.97 -12.61 16.68
N PRO A 99 -3.11 -12.11 17.94
CA PRO A 99 -3.31 -12.99 19.09
C PRO A 99 -4.63 -13.75 19.08
N GLU A 100 -5.64 -13.24 18.38
CA GLU A 100 -6.98 -13.84 18.28
C GLU A 100 -7.05 -14.84 17.12
N THR A 101 -6.31 -14.59 16.05
CA THR A 101 -6.33 -15.39 14.82
C THR A 101 -5.38 -16.58 14.88
N PHE A 102 -4.19 -16.39 15.43
CA PHE A 102 -3.14 -17.41 15.40
C PHE A 102 -2.97 -18.09 16.77
N ARG A 103 -2.62 -19.37 16.70
CA ARG A 103 -2.33 -20.15 17.91
C ARG A 103 -1.06 -19.65 18.58
N ARG A 104 -1.10 -19.55 19.89
CA ARG A 104 0.10 -19.28 20.70
C ARG A 104 1.15 -20.37 20.45
N ASP A 105 2.42 -19.97 20.35
CA ASP A 105 3.52 -20.86 20.01
C ASP A 105 3.33 -21.55 18.64
N GLY A 106 2.57 -20.96 17.74
CA GLY A 106 2.44 -21.37 16.34
C GLY A 106 3.52 -20.80 15.46
N LEU A 107 3.78 -21.41 14.32
CA LEU A 107 4.67 -20.87 13.29
C LEU A 107 3.90 -19.97 12.32
N LEU A 108 4.56 -18.96 11.79
CA LEU A 108 3.98 -17.96 10.90
C LEU A 108 4.70 -17.94 9.55
N CYS A 109 3.95 -17.64 8.51
CA CYS A 109 4.41 -17.35 7.15
C CYS A 109 3.74 -16.06 6.66
N ASN A 110 4.33 -15.37 5.69
CA ASN A 110 3.63 -14.30 4.97
C ASN A 110 3.90 -14.36 3.48
N TYR A 111 3.00 -13.76 2.71
CA TYR A 111 3.24 -13.51 1.29
C TYR A 111 2.78 -12.11 0.89
N ASP A 112 3.42 -11.57 -0.15
CA ASP A 112 3.16 -10.25 -0.76
C ASP A 112 2.81 -10.47 -2.23
N HIS A 113 1.74 -9.85 -2.73
CA HIS A 113 1.37 -9.94 -4.12
C HIS A 113 2.26 -9.05 -4.99
N LYS A 114 2.54 -9.52 -6.19
CA LYS A 114 3.21 -8.73 -7.22
C LYS A 114 2.17 -8.13 -8.15
N SER A 115 2.18 -6.79 -8.28
CA SER A 115 1.29 -6.07 -9.20
C SER A 115 -0.19 -6.47 -9.05
N GLY A 116 -0.65 -6.57 -7.80
CA GLY A 116 -1.95 -7.17 -7.48
C GLY A 116 -3.14 -6.55 -8.23
N TYR A 117 -3.13 -5.23 -8.46
CA TYR A 117 -4.20 -4.55 -9.19
C TYR A 117 -4.33 -5.02 -10.65
N HIS A 118 -3.24 -5.48 -11.28
CA HIS A 118 -3.28 -6.02 -12.63
C HIS A 118 -4.01 -7.36 -12.76
N ALA A 119 -4.35 -8.02 -11.65
CA ALA A 119 -5.21 -9.21 -11.65
C ALA A 119 -6.68 -8.89 -11.99
N PHE A 120 -7.07 -7.61 -11.95
CA PHE A 120 -8.43 -7.16 -12.23
C PHE A 120 -8.49 -6.46 -13.57
N GLY A 121 -9.00 -7.16 -14.59
CA GLY A 121 -9.25 -6.59 -15.90
C GLY A 121 -10.44 -5.62 -15.90
N PHE A 122 -10.34 -4.54 -16.66
CA PHE A 122 -11.48 -3.67 -16.98
C PHE A 122 -12.21 -4.19 -18.20
N ASP A 123 -13.54 -4.09 -18.19
CA ASP A 123 -14.33 -4.31 -19.40
C ASP A 123 -13.85 -3.36 -20.52
N GLU A 124 -13.85 -3.84 -21.77
CA GLU A 124 -13.35 -3.05 -22.90
C GLU A 124 -14.09 -1.73 -23.06
N SER A 125 -15.39 -1.70 -22.75
CA SER A 125 -16.23 -0.49 -22.81
C SER A 125 -15.81 0.56 -21.78
N GLU A 126 -15.21 0.15 -20.66
CA GLU A 126 -14.83 1.02 -19.55
C GLU A 126 -13.37 1.50 -19.63
N GLN A 127 -12.52 0.84 -20.41
CA GLN A 127 -11.09 1.19 -20.53
C GLN A 127 -10.87 2.63 -20.98
N GLY A 128 -11.79 3.18 -21.77
CA GLY A 128 -11.75 4.58 -22.24
C GLY A 128 -11.73 5.62 -21.13
N TYR A 129 -12.20 5.31 -19.91
CA TYR A 129 -12.16 6.21 -18.75
C TYR A 129 -10.80 6.23 -18.06
N PHE A 130 -9.93 5.27 -18.33
CA PHE A 130 -8.60 5.12 -17.76
C PHE A 130 -7.50 5.34 -18.79
N GLY A 131 -7.75 6.29 -19.70
CA GLY A 131 -6.78 6.65 -20.73
C GLY A 131 -5.70 7.58 -20.23
N PHE A 132 -4.56 7.58 -20.93
CA PHE A 132 -3.46 8.50 -20.69
C PHE A 132 -2.65 8.74 -21.98
N CYS A 133 -1.79 9.76 -21.95
CA CYS A 133 -0.91 10.07 -23.06
C CYS A 133 0.56 10.13 -22.59
N ILE A 134 1.44 9.44 -23.29
CA ILE A 134 2.89 9.50 -23.09
C ILE A 134 3.60 9.34 -24.44
N ASN A 135 4.68 10.08 -24.65
CA ASN A 135 5.48 10.05 -25.87
C ASN A 135 4.65 10.19 -27.18
N GLY A 136 3.62 11.05 -27.14
CA GLY A 136 2.77 11.33 -28.31
C GLY A 136 1.83 10.20 -28.72
N CYS A 137 1.59 9.21 -27.84
CA CYS A 137 0.65 8.12 -28.06
C CYS A 137 -0.41 8.06 -26.95
N TYR A 138 -1.61 7.68 -27.33
CA TYR A 138 -2.68 7.35 -26.40
C TYR A 138 -2.65 5.89 -26.00
N PHE A 139 -2.91 5.66 -24.74
CA PHE A 139 -3.02 4.34 -24.12
C PHE A 139 -4.24 4.31 -23.20
N THR A 140 -4.69 3.10 -22.87
CA THR A 140 -5.66 2.86 -21.80
C THR A 140 -5.13 1.79 -20.85
N PHE A 141 -5.48 1.90 -19.56
CA PHE A 141 -5.34 0.76 -18.68
C PHE A 141 -6.41 -0.27 -19.03
N ALA A 142 -6.00 -1.49 -19.29
CA ALA A 142 -6.87 -2.64 -19.46
C ALA A 142 -7.07 -3.40 -18.14
N ALA A 143 -6.32 -3.02 -17.12
CA ALA A 143 -6.40 -3.60 -15.77
C ALA A 143 -6.28 -2.51 -14.71
N GLY A 144 -6.57 -2.87 -13.46
CA GLY A 144 -6.59 -1.95 -12.32
C GLY A 144 -5.31 -1.13 -12.18
N CYS A 145 -5.46 0.18 -11.96
CA CYS A 145 -4.37 1.13 -11.90
C CYS A 145 -4.28 1.86 -10.55
N PHE A 146 -3.09 2.37 -10.23
CA PHE A 146 -2.89 3.22 -9.05
C PHE A 146 -3.47 4.62 -9.30
N GLY A 147 -4.27 5.09 -8.33
CA GLY A 147 -4.92 6.40 -8.36
C GLY A 147 -6.45 6.33 -8.39
N TRP A 148 -7.02 5.22 -8.85
CA TRP A 148 -8.45 4.99 -8.77
C TRP A 148 -8.85 4.56 -7.34
N ASN A 149 -9.78 5.30 -6.75
CA ASN A 149 -10.15 5.15 -5.32
C ASN A 149 -10.93 3.87 -4.99
N CYS A 150 -11.62 3.25 -5.96
CA CYS A 150 -12.31 1.97 -5.74
C CYS A 150 -11.37 0.76 -5.82
N MET A 151 -10.18 0.90 -6.43
CA MET A 151 -9.29 -0.26 -6.65
C MET A 151 -8.83 -0.94 -5.36
N PRO A 152 -8.46 -0.21 -4.28
CA PRO A 152 -8.08 -0.84 -3.02
C PRO A 152 -9.19 -1.68 -2.39
N GLU A 153 -10.45 -1.21 -2.46
CA GLU A 153 -11.60 -1.96 -1.95
C GLU A 153 -11.85 -3.23 -2.75
N ILE A 154 -11.98 -3.11 -4.08
CA ILE A 154 -12.20 -4.24 -4.99
C ILE A 154 -11.15 -5.32 -4.77
N TYR A 155 -9.90 -4.89 -4.72
CA TYR A 155 -8.77 -5.77 -4.51
C TYR A 155 -8.84 -6.48 -3.15
N HIS A 156 -9.07 -5.72 -2.08
CA HIS A 156 -9.12 -6.24 -0.72
C HIS A 156 -10.27 -7.23 -0.55
N VAL A 157 -11.46 -6.89 -1.00
CA VAL A 157 -12.64 -7.78 -0.90
C VAL A 157 -12.39 -9.09 -1.61
N ALA A 158 -11.82 -9.07 -2.81
CA ALA A 158 -11.53 -10.31 -3.55
C ALA A 158 -10.42 -11.13 -2.86
N HIS A 159 -9.39 -10.47 -2.33
CA HIS A 159 -8.33 -11.17 -1.59
C HIS A 159 -8.86 -11.77 -0.27
N MET A 160 -9.69 -11.03 0.47
CA MET A 160 -10.32 -11.53 1.69
C MET A 160 -11.23 -12.73 1.41
N ALA A 161 -12.01 -12.71 0.33
CA ALA A 161 -12.82 -13.87 -0.05
C ALA A 161 -11.99 -15.15 -0.27
N LEU A 162 -10.77 -15.02 -0.80
CA LEU A 162 -9.83 -16.13 -0.94
C LEU A 162 -9.33 -16.61 0.45
N LEU A 163 -8.97 -15.69 1.34
CA LEU A 163 -8.52 -16.05 2.70
C LEU A 163 -9.64 -16.68 3.52
N GLU A 164 -10.86 -16.16 3.44
CA GLU A 164 -12.06 -16.72 4.07
C GLU A 164 -12.38 -18.12 3.53
N PHE A 165 -12.21 -18.32 2.23
CA PHE A 165 -12.34 -19.65 1.63
C PHE A 165 -11.31 -20.63 2.22
N ALA A 166 -10.04 -20.21 2.34
CA ALA A 166 -8.98 -21.03 2.92
C ALA A 166 -9.26 -21.34 4.39
N GLN A 167 -9.72 -20.37 5.16
CA GLN A 167 -10.12 -20.56 6.55
C GLN A 167 -11.29 -21.54 6.69
N LYS A 168 -12.33 -21.36 5.87
CA LYS A 168 -13.56 -22.15 5.94
C LYS A 168 -13.37 -23.63 5.54
N TRP A 169 -12.59 -23.89 4.51
CA TRP A 169 -12.48 -25.22 3.92
C TRP A 169 -11.23 -25.99 4.33
N PHE A 170 -10.22 -25.31 4.82
CA PHE A 170 -8.93 -25.90 5.18
C PHE A 170 -8.47 -25.53 6.59
N ASP A 171 -9.28 -24.78 7.35
CA ASP A 171 -8.95 -24.27 8.69
C ASP A 171 -7.67 -23.45 8.76
N ILE A 172 -7.20 -22.89 7.62
CA ILE A 172 -5.95 -22.15 7.56
C ILE A 172 -6.14 -20.75 8.17
N PRO A 173 -5.56 -20.45 9.36
CA PRO A 173 -5.64 -19.14 9.95
C PRO A 173 -4.86 -18.15 9.11
N SER A 174 -5.52 -17.04 8.74
CA SER A 174 -4.91 -16.01 7.91
C SER A 174 -5.49 -14.63 8.20
N LEU A 175 -4.67 -13.60 7.97
CA LEU A 175 -5.04 -12.20 7.97
C LEU A 175 -4.56 -11.54 6.69
N GLY A 176 -5.36 -10.61 6.14
CA GLY A 176 -5.09 -9.92 4.89
C GLY A 176 -5.06 -8.40 5.04
N TYR A 177 -4.04 -7.78 4.47
CA TYR A 177 -3.92 -6.33 4.39
C TYR A 177 -3.52 -5.92 2.98
N LEU A 178 -4.52 -5.62 2.13
CA LEU A 178 -4.29 -5.40 0.70
C LEU A 178 -3.48 -6.54 0.08
N ASP A 179 -2.27 -6.26 -0.38
CA ASP A 179 -1.34 -7.16 -1.05
C ASP A 179 -0.51 -8.05 -0.10
N ASP A 180 -0.54 -7.76 1.21
CA ASP A 180 0.16 -8.52 2.26
C ASP A 180 -0.80 -9.51 2.94
N ALA A 181 -0.42 -10.77 3.09
CA ALA A 181 -1.13 -11.73 3.94
C ALA A 181 -0.20 -12.41 4.93
N LEU A 182 -0.72 -12.66 6.12
CA LEU A 182 -0.10 -13.44 7.17
C LEU A 182 -0.86 -14.75 7.34
N SER A 183 -0.16 -15.87 7.42
CA SER A 183 -0.72 -17.20 7.65
C SER A 183 0.02 -17.90 8.78
N GLY A 184 -0.60 -18.86 9.43
CA GLY A 184 -0.01 -19.56 10.54
C GLY A 184 -0.28 -21.06 10.52
N SER A 185 0.39 -21.77 11.44
CA SER A 185 0.15 -23.19 11.66
C SER A 185 -1.25 -23.45 12.23
N LEU A 186 -1.84 -24.60 11.87
CA LEU A 186 -3.11 -25.05 12.43
C LEU A 186 -3.01 -25.37 13.93
N TRP A 187 -1.84 -25.75 14.37
CA TRP A 187 -1.53 -26.17 15.74
C TRP A 187 -0.66 -25.13 16.43
N GLY A 188 -0.65 -25.15 17.75
CA GLY A 188 0.16 -24.27 18.60
C GLY A 188 0.82 -25.04 19.74
N GLY A 189 1.14 -24.34 20.83
CA GLY A 189 1.91 -24.85 21.96
C GLY A 189 1.56 -26.26 22.41
N GLY A 190 2.60 -27.09 22.54
CA GLY A 190 2.47 -28.51 22.89
C GLY A 190 2.38 -29.48 21.70
N ALA A 191 2.24 -29.00 20.47
CA ALA A 191 2.33 -29.83 19.29
C ALA A 191 3.78 -30.25 19.00
N ASP A 192 3.96 -31.42 18.36
CA ASP A 192 5.27 -31.84 17.89
C ASP A 192 5.83 -30.81 16.88
N PRO A 193 7.11 -30.39 17.05
CA PRO A 193 7.72 -29.38 16.16
C PRO A 193 7.66 -29.74 14.68
N VAL A 194 7.74 -31.02 14.32
CA VAL A 194 7.65 -31.50 12.93
C VAL A 194 6.22 -31.28 12.41
N GLU A 195 5.21 -31.63 13.18
CA GLU A 195 3.81 -31.44 12.82
C GLU A 195 3.45 -29.95 12.72
N LEU A 196 3.98 -29.16 13.64
CA LEU A 196 3.80 -27.70 13.66
C LEU A 196 4.33 -27.09 12.35
N HIS A 197 5.57 -27.46 11.98
CA HIS A 197 6.21 -26.99 10.75
C HIS A 197 5.44 -27.49 9.50
N ARG A 198 5.05 -28.76 9.47
CA ARG A 198 4.30 -29.35 8.37
C ARG A 198 2.96 -28.63 8.16
N SER A 199 2.23 -28.35 9.24
CA SER A 199 0.93 -27.68 9.15
C SER A 199 1.04 -26.25 8.64
N ALA A 200 2.04 -25.48 9.11
CA ALA A 200 2.28 -24.11 8.64
C ALA A 200 2.69 -24.09 7.16
N ARG A 201 3.57 -25.01 6.77
CA ARG A 201 4.03 -25.11 5.38
C ARG A 201 2.88 -25.52 4.45
N TRP A 202 2.09 -26.51 4.84
CA TRP A 202 0.90 -26.91 4.08
C TRP A 202 -0.07 -25.74 3.92
N GLY A 203 -0.33 -24.98 4.98
CA GLY A 203 -1.21 -23.81 4.93
C GLY A 203 -0.75 -22.77 3.91
N VAL A 204 0.53 -22.41 3.91
CA VAL A 204 1.04 -21.44 2.93
C VAL A 204 1.05 -22.01 1.51
N GLU A 205 1.34 -23.30 1.33
CA GLU A 205 1.28 -23.95 0.01
C GLU A 205 -0.14 -23.93 -0.56
N VAL A 206 -1.16 -24.24 0.23
CA VAL A 206 -2.57 -24.14 -0.18
C VAL A 206 -2.92 -22.69 -0.56
N LEU A 207 -2.52 -21.71 0.25
CA LEU A 207 -2.75 -20.30 -0.07
C LEU A 207 -2.06 -19.88 -1.37
N LEU A 208 -0.84 -20.34 -1.63
CA LEU A 208 -0.15 -20.07 -2.89
C LEU A 208 -0.90 -20.68 -4.10
N TRP A 209 -1.42 -21.90 -3.97
CA TRP A 209 -2.26 -22.51 -4.99
C TRP A 209 -3.57 -21.76 -5.23
N LEU A 210 -4.25 -21.35 -4.18
CA LEU A 210 -5.48 -20.56 -4.29
C LEU A 210 -5.21 -19.20 -4.95
N ASN A 211 -4.12 -18.54 -4.60
CA ASN A 211 -3.68 -17.32 -5.26
C ASN A 211 -3.43 -17.52 -6.75
N PHE A 212 -2.70 -18.57 -7.11
CA PHE A 212 -2.44 -18.92 -8.50
C PHE A 212 -3.73 -19.19 -9.29
N LEU A 213 -4.65 -19.97 -8.73
CA LEU A 213 -5.96 -20.24 -9.35
C LEU A 213 -6.83 -19.01 -9.50
N ALA A 214 -6.72 -18.05 -8.58
CA ALA A 214 -7.42 -16.77 -8.63
C ALA A 214 -6.73 -15.74 -9.54
N GLY A 215 -5.61 -16.08 -10.19
CA GLY A 215 -4.88 -15.19 -11.09
C GLY A 215 -3.93 -14.21 -10.39
N TYR A 216 -3.70 -14.33 -9.08
CA TYR A 216 -2.72 -13.52 -8.37
C TYR A 216 -1.30 -14.04 -8.57
N SER A 217 -0.36 -13.10 -8.67
CA SER A 217 1.07 -13.38 -8.66
C SER A 217 1.67 -13.06 -7.31
N VAL A 218 2.38 -14.00 -6.71
CA VAL A 218 3.07 -13.81 -5.42
C VAL A 218 4.53 -13.43 -5.63
N SER A 219 5.00 -12.45 -4.87
CA SER A 219 6.38 -11.98 -4.87
C SER A 219 7.24 -12.82 -3.93
N ILE A 220 7.87 -13.89 -4.43
CA ILE A 220 8.72 -14.79 -3.63
C ILE A 220 9.84 -14.01 -2.89
N LYS A 221 10.40 -12.97 -3.52
CA LYS A 221 11.48 -12.18 -2.91
C LYS A 221 11.07 -11.36 -1.68
N LYS A 222 9.77 -11.02 -1.56
CA LYS A 222 9.24 -10.24 -0.45
C LYS A 222 8.50 -11.11 0.57
N SER A 223 8.19 -12.33 0.22
CA SER A 223 7.44 -13.29 1.03
C SER A 223 8.37 -14.07 1.94
N VAL A 224 7.88 -14.48 3.10
CA VAL A 224 8.52 -15.42 4.02
C VAL A 224 7.68 -16.68 4.04
N LEU A 225 8.00 -17.60 3.13
CA LEU A 225 7.25 -18.84 2.90
C LEU A 225 7.71 -20.00 3.79
N GLU A 226 8.94 -19.90 4.33
CA GLU A 226 9.42 -20.87 5.30
C GLU A 226 8.87 -20.56 6.69
N PRO A 227 8.18 -21.48 7.35
CA PRO A 227 7.56 -21.27 8.65
C PRO A 227 8.58 -20.84 9.71
N CYS A 228 8.28 -19.79 10.44
CA CYS A 228 9.17 -19.25 11.45
C CYS A 228 8.43 -18.69 12.68
N TRP A 229 9.12 -18.66 13.82
CA TRP A 229 8.62 -18.08 15.07
C TRP A 229 8.56 -16.57 15.07
N ARG A 230 9.37 -15.94 14.22
CA ARG A 230 9.53 -14.49 14.18
C ARG A 230 9.37 -13.99 12.76
N ILE A 231 8.37 -13.13 12.57
CA ILE A 231 8.07 -12.56 11.25
C ILE A 231 7.78 -11.07 11.37
N THR A 232 8.18 -10.30 10.38
CA THR A 232 7.78 -8.90 10.30
C THR A 232 6.59 -8.77 9.38
N TRP A 233 5.46 -8.28 9.91
CA TRP A 233 4.24 -8.01 9.14
C TRP A 233 3.73 -6.62 9.47
N LEU A 234 3.32 -5.86 8.46
CA LEU A 234 2.88 -4.46 8.57
C LEU A 234 3.83 -3.57 9.40
N GLY A 235 5.12 -3.86 9.32
CA GLY A 235 6.17 -3.10 10.01
C GLY A 235 6.23 -3.31 11.53
N ILE A 236 5.68 -4.41 12.03
CA ILE A 236 5.84 -4.91 13.40
C ILE A 236 6.48 -6.29 13.35
N LEU A 237 7.46 -6.53 14.20
CA LEU A 237 8.05 -7.86 14.38
C LEU A 237 7.20 -8.64 15.39
N ILE A 238 6.61 -9.72 14.91
CA ILE A 238 5.78 -10.65 15.69
C ILE A 238 6.68 -11.80 16.13
N ASP A 239 6.74 -12.08 17.42
CA ASP A 239 7.41 -13.25 18.00
C ASP A 239 6.33 -14.15 18.60
N ALA A 240 5.89 -15.14 17.81
CA ALA A 240 4.84 -16.06 18.21
C ALA A 240 5.26 -16.96 19.37
N GLY A 241 6.54 -17.35 19.43
CA GLY A 241 7.06 -18.17 20.55
C GLY A 241 7.08 -17.46 21.90
N LYS A 242 7.23 -16.12 21.90
CA LYS A 242 7.16 -15.30 23.12
C LYS A 242 5.80 -14.63 23.31
N ASN A 243 4.91 -14.74 22.32
CA ASN A 243 3.64 -14.02 22.26
C ASN A 243 3.80 -12.51 22.49
N MET A 244 4.75 -11.91 21.75
CA MET A 244 5.13 -10.50 21.90
C MET A 244 5.30 -9.80 20.56
N PHE A 245 5.02 -8.50 20.56
CA PHE A 245 5.32 -7.60 19.45
C PHE A 245 6.57 -6.78 19.72
N TYR A 246 7.40 -6.61 18.71
CA TYR A 246 8.63 -5.81 18.80
C TYR A 246 8.71 -4.79 17.66
N ILE A 247 9.42 -3.72 17.91
CA ILE A 247 9.79 -2.76 16.88
C ILE A 247 10.95 -3.35 16.07
N PRO A 248 10.82 -3.50 14.74
CA PRO A 248 11.95 -3.92 13.91
C PRO A 248 13.16 -2.99 14.09
N PRO A 249 14.39 -3.51 14.19
CA PRO A 249 15.58 -2.70 14.48
C PRO A 249 15.75 -1.50 13.54
N LYS A 250 15.58 -1.68 12.24
CA LYS A 250 15.65 -0.60 11.24
C LYS A 250 14.63 0.53 11.50
N LYS A 251 13.40 0.17 11.90
CA LYS A 251 12.34 1.14 12.20
C LYS A 251 12.64 1.91 13.48
N LYS A 252 13.16 1.20 14.50
CA LYS A 252 13.62 1.81 15.75
C LYS A 252 14.72 2.84 15.50
N GLU A 253 15.75 2.44 14.76
CA GLU A 253 16.86 3.33 14.41
C GLU A 253 16.42 4.56 13.64
N ALA A 254 15.56 4.41 12.62
CA ALA A 254 15.03 5.52 11.83
C ALA A 254 14.24 6.53 12.68
N VAL A 255 13.46 6.07 13.66
CA VAL A 255 12.74 6.95 14.59
C VAL A 255 13.71 7.65 15.53
N LEU A 256 14.71 6.94 16.07
CA LEU A 256 15.72 7.53 16.95
C LEU A 256 16.55 8.60 16.22
N GLN A 257 17.01 8.34 15.00
CA GLN A 257 17.75 9.30 14.17
C GLN A 257 16.91 10.55 13.92
N LEU A 258 15.61 10.40 13.62
CA LEU A 258 14.69 11.51 13.43
C LEU A 258 14.57 12.34 14.72
N LEU A 259 14.37 11.71 15.86
CA LEU A 259 14.26 12.38 17.17
C LEU A 259 15.54 13.13 17.54
N CYS A 260 16.70 12.51 17.37
CA CYS A 260 18.00 13.16 17.59
C CYS A 260 18.18 14.38 16.69
N GLY A 261 17.88 14.25 15.40
CA GLY A 261 17.97 15.37 14.46
C GLY A 261 17.03 16.52 14.76
N ILE A 262 15.86 16.26 15.36
CA ILE A 262 14.93 17.29 15.82
C ILE A 262 15.48 17.98 17.08
N ARG A 263 15.94 17.19 18.06
CA ARG A 263 16.54 17.72 19.29
C ARG A 263 17.72 18.65 18.97
N ASP A 264 18.60 18.24 18.07
CA ASP A 264 19.83 18.99 17.75
C ASP A 264 19.54 20.29 16.98
N ARG A 265 18.45 20.34 16.21
CA ARG A 265 18.00 21.57 15.51
C ARG A 265 17.15 22.49 16.37
N GLY A 266 16.57 22.00 17.46
CA GLY A 266 15.65 22.75 18.31
C GLY A 266 14.32 23.15 17.64
N SER A 267 14.09 22.71 16.40
CA SER A 267 12.92 23.12 15.61
C SER A 267 12.46 22.02 14.65
N ILE A 268 11.18 22.00 14.33
CA ILE A 268 10.55 21.00 13.47
C ILE A 268 9.55 21.65 12.51
N SER A 269 9.51 21.20 11.25
CA SER A 269 8.43 21.56 10.33
C SER A 269 7.16 20.80 10.65
N VAL A 270 5.99 21.38 10.32
CA VAL A 270 4.68 20.75 10.54
C VAL A 270 4.63 19.36 9.89
N ARG A 271 5.06 19.25 8.63
CA ARG A 271 5.11 17.98 7.90
C ARG A 271 5.98 16.92 8.60
N LEU A 272 7.11 17.33 9.17
CA LEU A 272 8.00 16.43 9.89
C LEU A 272 7.37 15.99 11.22
N LEU A 273 6.67 16.89 11.92
CA LEU A 273 5.93 16.59 13.14
C LEU A 273 4.78 15.60 12.88
N GLU A 274 4.02 15.79 11.80
CA GLU A 274 2.98 14.84 11.38
C GLU A 274 3.58 13.46 11.08
N SER A 275 4.69 13.42 10.33
CA SER A 275 5.39 12.16 10.03
C SER A 275 5.91 11.46 11.30
N LEU A 276 6.45 12.21 12.25
CA LEU A 276 6.92 11.68 13.52
C LEU A 276 5.77 11.12 14.36
N ALA A 277 4.69 11.89 14.51
CA ALA A 277 3.49 11.47 15.25
C ALA A 277 2.93 10.16 14.67
N GLY A 278 2.77 10.08 13.33
CA GLY A 278 2.32 8.87 12.65
C GLY A 278 3.25 7.67 12.84
N LYS A 279 4.58 7.89 12.74
CA LYS A 279 5.57 6.83 13.00
C LYS A 279 5.50 6.32 14.44
N CYS A 280 5.41 7.21 15.43
CA CYS A 280 5.30 6.80 16.84
C CYS A 280 3.99 6.05 17.10
N MET A 281 2.87 6.52 16.56
CA MET A 281 1.58 5.81 16.68
C MET A 281 1.61 4.43 16.05
N SER A 282 2.31 4.24 14.95
CA SER A 282 2.46 2.93 14.31
C SER A 282 3.25 1.89 15.15
N LEU A 283 3.83 2.32 16.28
CA LEU A 283 4.57 1.45 17.20
C LEU A 283 3.74 1.04 18.43
N HIS A 284 2.50 1.53 18.57
CA HIS A 284 1.71 1.36 19.80
C HIS A 284 1.53 -0.11 20.21
N LEU A 285 1.38 -1.03 19.26
CA LEU A 285 1.28 -2.47 19.57
C LEU A 285 2.52 -3.07 20.21
N ALA A 286 3.70 -2.52 19.91
CA ALA A 286 4.96 -2.99 20.48
C ALA A 286 5.36 -2.29 21.78
N VAL A 287 4.87 -1.05 22.04
CA VAL A 287 5.23 -0.27 23.24
C VAL A 287 4.02 -0.02 24.16
N GLY A 288 2.85 -0.51 23.78
CA GLY A 288 1.62 -0.35 24.56
C GLY A 288 1.09 1.09 24.56
N GLU A 289 0.24 1.41 25.54
CA GLU A 289 -0.40 2.71 25.68
C GLU A 289 0.58 3.88 25.86
N ALA A 290 1.82 3.61 26.24
CA ALA A 290 2.87 4.61 26.34
C ALA A 290 3.04 5.40 25.02
N ALA A 291 2.86 4.75 23.85
CA ALA A 291 2.92 5.43 22.56
C ALA A 291 1.89 6.55 22.46
N LYS A 292 0.67 6.32 22.94
CA LYS A 292 -0.42 7.33 22.91
C LYS A 292 -0.11 8.49 23.85
N VAL A 293 0.41 8.19 25.05
CA VAL A 293 0.75 9.22 26.03
C VAL A 293 1.85 10.13 25.50
N PHE A 294 2.96 9.57 24.98
CA PHE A 294 4.08 10.37 24.48
C PHE A 294 3.77 11.11 23.18
N THR A 295 2.87 10.60 22.35
CA THR A 295 2.49 11.29 21.10
C THR A 295 1.41 12.35 21.30
N ARG A 296 0.74 12.39 22.45
CA ARG A 296 -0.32 13.35 22.75
C ARG A 296 0.16 14.81 22.56
N ALA A 297 1.36 15.13 23.05
CA ALA A 297 1.93 16.46 22.89
C ALA A 297 2.11 16.86 21.41
N PHE A 298 2.47 15.92 20.53
CA PHE A 298 2.59 16.19 19.10
C PHE A 298 1.22 16.49 18.47
N PHE A 299 0.18 15.72 18.83
CA PHE A 299 -1.17 15.96 18.33
C PHE A 299 -1.76 17.26 18.86
N ASP A 300 -1.51 17.63 20.12
CA ASP A 300 -1.96 18.91 20.69
C ASP A 300 -1.36 20.09 19.91
N VAL A 301 -0.07 20.04 19.59
CA VAL A 301 0.58 21.05 18.74
C VAL A 301 -0.03 21.10 17.34
N LEU A 302 -0.26 19.94 16.70
CA LEU A 302 -0.87 19.86 15.38
C LEU A 302 -2.31 20.40 15.36
N ILE A 303 -3.09 20.14 16.40
CA ILE A 303 -4.45 20.67 16.57
C ILE A 303 -4.42 22.20 16.66
N ARG A 304 -3.52 22.76 17.49
CA ARG A 304 -3.37 24.21 17.65
C ARG A 304 -2.94 24.89 16.36
N ILE A 305 -2.06 24.25 15.56
CA ILE A 305 -1.69 24.74 14.23
C ILE A 305 -2.91 24.75 13.30
N ARG A 306 -3.71 23.68 13.28
CA ARG A 306 -4.92 23.59 12.45
C ARG A 306 -5.99 24.61 12.83
N LYS A 307 -6.08 24.97 14.12
CA LYS A 307 -6.97 26.04 14.61
C LYS A 307 -6.43 27.46 14.36
N GLY A 308 -5.22 27.61 13.82
CA GLY A 308 -4.58 28.90 13.60
C GLY A 308 -4.04 29.58 14.87
N GLU A 309 -4.01 28.88 15.99
CA GLU A 309 -3.47 29.37 17.26
C GLU A 309 -1.93 29.48 17.23
N ILE A 310 -1.28 28.68 16.38
CA ILE A 310 0.17 28.72 16.13
C ILE A 310 0.37 28.98 14.64
N GLY A 311 1.09 30.06 14.31
CA GLY A 311 1.35 30.45 12.92
C GLY A 311 2.23 29.41 12.20
N THR A 312 1.84 29.05 10.96
CA THR A 312 2.58 28.11 10.10
C THR A 312 3.64 28.79 9.23
N LYS A 313 3.69 30.11 9.19
CA LYS A 313 4.62 30.86 8.35
C LYS A 313 6.04 30.79 8.92
N LYS A 314 6.84 29.85 8.42
CA LYS A 314 8.32 29.77 8.56
C LYS A 314 8.91 29.82 9.99
N GLN A 315 8.11 29.83 11.04
CA GLN A 315 8.62 29.71 12.39
C GLN A 315 8.74 28.24 12.74
N ALA A 316 9.96 27.81 12.94
CA ALA A 316 10.26 26.52 13.52
C ALA A 316 9.63 26.48 14.92
N ILE A 317 8.85 25.43 15.20
CA ILE A 317 8.20 25.24 16.50
C ILE A 317 9.28 24.81 17.49
N SER A 318 9.54 25.59 18.53
CA SER A 318 10.37 25.14 19.64
C SER A 318 9.62 24.06 20.41
N LEU A 319 10.17 22.86 20.46
CA LEU A 319 9.62 21.73 21.23
C LEU A 319 10.10 21.74 22.70
N PHE A 320 11.02 22.63 23.02
CA PHE A 320 11.69 22.72 24.32
C PHE A 320 11.66 24.20 24.76
N GLY A 321 10.48 24.73 24.96
CA GLY A 321 10.26 26.03 25.54
C GLY A 321 9.77 25.92 26.96
#